data_2193b2acdc03a1fa1b89db6c6e0e7e22
#
_entry.id   2193b2acdc03a1fa1b89db6c6e0e7e22
#
_cell.length_a   1.000
_cell.length_b   1.000
_cell.length_c   1.000
_cell.angle_alpha   90.00
_cell.angle_beta   90.00
_cell.angle_gamma   90.00
#
_symmetry.space_group_name_H-M   'P 1'
#
loop_
_entity.id
_entity.type
_entity.pdbx_description
1 polymer ?
#
loop_
_entity_poly.entity_id
_entity_poly.type
_entity_poly.pdbx_seq_one_letter_code
_entity_poly.pdbx_strand_id
1 'polypeptide(L)'
;MVINCDLNNQITKKFFSKTIKKNYYSYAYTTIISHKKLIKNDTASQIFTKNGPIAFLPISKTQTSVVYSLKTKFSKNMDDIKRLIYKFNPNYDIIKIGTISKVGLNSSNLRNYYKDNILAFGDLLHKVHPLAGQGFNMSLRDISCLSKLIDEKLDLGLDLDTTICHNFEKEMRDKNLIFSTGIDWIYQFFYFEGKTNNEIISKSLNILGKNKFFNSLFKKFADNGLSL
;
A
#
# COMPACT_ATOMS: atom_id res chain seq x y z
N MET A 1 3.78 28.65 -0.48
CA MET A 1 3.11 27.30 -0.32
C MET A 1 3.74 26.55 0.84
N VAL A 2 2.97 25.79 1.63
CA VAL A 2 3.44 24.93 2.73
C VAL A 2 2.96 23.51 2.48
N ILE A 3 3.83 22.50 2.62
CA ILE A 3 3.47 21.09 2.49
C ILE A 3 3.41 20.46 3.89
N ASN A 4 2.25 19.91 4.26
CA ASN A 4 2.02 19.25 5.53
C ASN A 4 1.89 17.73 5.35
N CYS A 5 2.86 16.97 5.86
CA CYS A 5 2.86 15.51 5.83
C CYS A 5 2.56 14.86 7.19
N ASP A 6 2.45 15.66 8.25
CA ASP A 6 2.28 15.15 9.61
C ASP A 6 0.81 14.85 9.92
N LEU A 7 0.53 13.61 10.31
CA LEU A 7 -0.80 13.10 10.64
C LEU A 7 -1.34 13.65 11.96
N ASN A 8 -0.49 14.14 12.88
CA ASN A 8 -0.86 14.39 14.26
C ASN A 8 -0.71 15.85 14.71
N ASN A 9 -0.15 16.72 13.88
CA ASN A 9 0.07 18.12 14.23
C ASN A 9 -1.25 18.93 14.33
N GLN A 10 -1.15 20.14 14.83
CA GLN A 10 -2.31 21.02 15.02
C GLN A 10 -2.95 21.45 13.68
N ILE A 11 -2.14 21.63 12.63
CA ILE A 11 -2.61 21.96 11.27
C ILE A 11 -3.53 20.87 10.75
N THR A 12 -3.09 19.60 10.85
CA THR A 12 -3.90 18.45 10.44
C THR A 12 -5.21 18.36 11.21
N LYS A 13 -5.17 18.49 12.52
CA LYS A 13 -6.37 18.46 13.37
C LYS A 13 -7.36 19.56 13.02
N LYS A 14 -6.87 20.75 12.71
CA LYS A 14 -7.69 21.93 12.43
C LYS A 14 -8.27 21.91 11.01
N PHE A 15 -7.49 21.57 10.00
CA PHE A 15 -7.86 21.77 8.60
C PHE A 15 -8.11 20.49 7.81
N PHE A 16 -7.50 19.36 8.21
CA PHE A 16 -7.51 18.10 7.46
C PHE A 16 -8.22 16.95 8.20
N SER A 17 -9.26 17.27 8.96
CA SER A 17 -10.03 16.28 9.72
C SER A 17 -11.06 15.49 8.90
N LYS A 18 -11.50 16.04 7.74
CA LYS A 18 -12.54 15.41 6.90
C LYS A 18 -11.95 14.29 6.03
N THR A 19 -11.99 13.08 6.54
CA THR A 19 -11.45 11.88 5.88
C THR A 19 -12.52 10.82 5.67
N ILE A 20 -12.41 10.07 4.57
CA ILE A 20 -13.14 8.81 4.36
C ILE A 20 -12.29 7.72 4.99
N LYS A 21 -12.78 7.13 6.10
CA LYS A 21 -12.05 6.10 6.85
C LYS A 21 -12.71 4.75 6.69
N LYS A 22 -11.90 3.70 6.58
CA LYS A 22 -12.35 2.31 6.61
C LYS A 22 -11.46 1.50 7.53
N ASN A 23 -12.07 0.78 8.46
CA ASN A 23 -11.36 -0.17 9.32
C ASN A 23 -11.42 -1.55 8.69
N TYR A 24 -10.28 -2.18 8.50
CA TYR A 24 -10.21 -3.55 7.97
C TYR A 24 -10.44 -4.61 9.05
N TYR A 25 -10.51 -4.22 10.33
CA TYR A 25 -10.55 -5.15 11.46
C TYR A 25 -9.45 -6.21 11.33
N SER A 26 -8.25 -5.74 11.01
CA SER A 26 -7.08 -6.57 10.72
C SER A 26 -5.83 -5.94 11.33
N TYR A 27 -4.83 -6.79 11.59
CA TYR A 27 -3.49 -6.37 12.00
C TYR A 27 -2.45 -6.83 11.00
N ALA A 28 -1.46 -6.00 10.71
CA ALA A 28 -0.22 -6.43 10.08
C ALA A 28 0.77 -6.85 11.16
N TYR A 29 1.34 -8.03 11.00
CA TYR A 29 2.49 -8.52 11.76
C TYR A 29 3.70 -8.43 10.87
N THR A 30 4.70 -7.67 11.28
CA THR A 30 5.90 -7.41 10.49
C THR A 30 7.14 -7.88 11.23
N THR A 31 8.06 -8.54 10.53
CA THR A 31 9.34 -8.97 11.07
C THR A 31 10.38 -9.11 9.95
N ILE A 32 11.64 -9.25 10.35
CA ILE A 32 12.71 -9.62 9.43
C ILE A 32 13.16 -11.04 9.78
N ILE A 33 13.18 -11.92 8.81
CA ILE A 33 13.79 -13.23 8.93
C ILE A 33 15.23 -13.18 8.41
N SER A 34 16.15 -13.79 9.17
CA SER A 34 17.49 -14.11 8.71
C SER A 34 17.54 -15.56 8.24
N HIS A 35 18.09 -15.82 7.09
CA HIS A 35 18.13 -17.14 6.46
C HIS A 35 19.50 -17.43 5.87
N LYS A 36 19.77 -18.67 5.50
CA LYS A 36 21.01 -19.03 4.79
C LYS A 36 21.14 -18.19 3.51
N LYS A 37 22.40 -17.91 3.16
CA LYS A 37 22.71 -17.09 1.98
C LYS A 37 22.16 -17.73 0.70
N LEU A 38 21.35 -17.00 -0.02
CA LEU A 38 20.86 -17.38 -1.34
C LEU A 38 21.75 -16.80 -2.44
N ILE A 39 21.87 -17.52 -3.55
CA ILE A 39 22.57 -17.01 -4.75
C ILE A 39 21.84 -15.77 -5.25
N LYS A 40 20.51 -15.84 -5.32
CA LYS A 40 19.61 -14.77 -5.76
C LYS A 40 18.45 -14.64 -4.79
N ASN A 41 18.18 -13.44 -4.30
CA ASN A 41 17.03 -13.11 -3.44
C ASN A 41 16.53 -11.73 -3.85
N ASP A 42 15.86 -11.65 -4.98
CA ASP A 42 15.41 -10.41 -5.64
C ASP A 42 13.94 -10.45 -6.07
N THR A 43 13.23 -11.50 -5.71
CA THR A 43 11.84 -11.68 -6.08
C THR A 43 10.95 -11.65 -4.85
N ALA A 44 10.08 -10.64 -4.77
CA ALA A 44 9.04 -10.57 -3.76
C ALA A 44 7.96 -11.61 -4.04
N SER A 45 7.48 -12.27 -2.99
CA SER A 45 6.36 -13.22 -3.10
C SER A 45 5.24 -12.85 -2.13
N GLN A 46 4.01 -13.02 -2.58
CA GLN A 46 2.82 -12.82 -1.75
C GLN A 46 1.89 -14.01 -1.90
N ILE A 47 1.47 -14.56 -0.75
CA ILE A 47 0.59 -15.72 -0.66
C ILE A 47 -0.72 -15.29 -0.01
N PHE A 48 -1.83 -15.50 -0.68
CA PHE A 48 -3.16 -15.25 -0.13
C PHE A 48 -3.62 -16.48 0.66
N THR A 49 -3.57 -16.36 2.00
CA THR A 49 -4.04 -17.43 2.89
C THR A 49 -5.51 -17.21 3.29
N LYS A 50 -6.17 -18.26 3.81
CA LYS A 50 -7.55 -18.15 4.34
C LYS A 50 -7.72 -17.06 5.40
N ASN A 51 -6.65 -16.70 6.12
CA ASN A 51 -6.68 -15.74 7.22
C ASN A 51 -6.23 -14.33 6.80
N GLY A 52 -5.66 -14.20 5.60
CA GLY A 52 -5.15 -12.96 5.02
C GLY A 52 -3.84 -13.16 4.28
N PRO A 53 -3.34 -12.14 3.56
CA PRO A 53 -2.12 -12.24 2.78
C PRO A 53 -0.86 -12.22 3.65
N ILE A 54 0.12 -13.05 3.28
CA ILE A 54 1.49 -13.00 3.80
C ILE A 54 2.44 -12.70 2.64
N ALA A 55 3.31 -11.72 2.82
CA ALA A 55 4.31 -11.32 1.84
C ALA A 55 5.72 -11.55 2.38
N PHE A 56 6.61 -11.98 1.50
CA PHE A 56 8.05 -12.13 1.73
C PHE A 56 8.76 -11.17 0.77
N LEU A 57 9.43 -10.17 1.33
CA LEU A 57 10.04 -9.06 0.61
C LEU A 57 11.55 -9.11 0.81
N PRO A 58 12.33 -9.48 -0.21
CA PRO A 58 13.78 -9.56 -0.11
C PRO A 58 14.42 -8.23 0.30
N ILE A 59 15.35 -8.27 1.26
CA ILE A 59 16.17 -7.13 1.67
C ILE A 59 17.60 -7.34 1.20
N SER A 60 18.12 -8.55 1.40
CA SER A 60 19.50 -8.92 1.04
C SER A 60 19.57 -10.42 0.71
N LYS A 61 20.77 -10.90 0.39
CA LYS A 61 21.01 -12.34 0.17
C LYS A 61 20.77 -13.21 1.40
N THR A 62 20.66 -12.60 2.61
CA THR A 62 20.52 -13.30 3.89
C THR A 62 19.34 -12.82 4.72
N GLN A 63 18.60 -11.80 4.25
CA GLN A 63 17.49 -11.21 4.99
C GLN A 63 16.28 -10.96 4.10
N THR A 64 15.09 -11.22 4.65
CA THR A 64 13.80 -11.00 3.99
C THR A 64 12.83 -10.42 5.00
N SER A 65 12.15 -9.33 4.63
CA SER A 65 11.05 -8.79 5.42
C SER A 65 9.80 -9.64 5.21
N VAL A 66 9.07 -9.91 6.29
CA VAL A 66 7.81 -10.63 6.25
C VAL A 66 6.70 -9.72 6.77
N VAL A 67 5.63 -9.60 6.00
CA VAL A 67 4.42 -8.86 6.36
C VAL A 67 3.23 -9.79 6.29
N TYR A 68 2.61 -10.09 7.43
CA TYR A 68 1.44 -10.95 7.50
C TYR A 68 0.22 -10.17 7.98
N SER A 69 -0.76 -9.98 7.12
CA SER A 69 -2.02 -9.31 7.45
C SER A 69 -3.06 -10.33 7.90
N LEU A 70 -3.52 -10.20 9.15
CA LEU A 70 -4.52 -11.10 9.74
C LEU A 70 -5.73 -10.31 10.23
N LYS A 71 -6.93 -10.82 10.01
CA LYS A 71 -8.14 -10.27 10.63
C LYS A 71 -8.13 -10.43 12.16
N THR A 72 -8.72 -9.48 12.85
CA THR A 72 -8.77 -9.42 14.32
C THR A 72 -9.26 -10.73 14.93
N LYS A 73 -10.28 -11.37 14.32
CA LYS A 73 -10.79 -12.67 14.79
C LYS A 73 -9.79 -13.83 14.69
N PHE A 74 -8.74 -13.68 13.87
CA PHE A 74 -7.63 -14.63 13.74
C PHE A 74 -6.35 -14.10 14.39
N SER A 75 -6.45 -13.01 15.17
CA SER A 75 -5.30 -12.47 15.90
C SER A 75 -4.69 -13.55 16.77
N LYS A 76 -3.39 -13.71 16.65
CA LYS A 76 -2.60 -14.77 17.25
C LYS A 76 -1.58 -14.16 18.21
N ASN A 77 -1.08 -14.98 19.14
CA ASN A 77 0.10 -14.64 19.91
C ASN A 77 1.35 -14.67 19.00
N MET A 78 2.46 -14.14 19.48
CA MET A 78 3.67 -14.00 18.65
C MET A 78 4.27 -15.34 18.23
N ASP A 79 4.13 -16.38 19.05
CA ASP A 79 4.65 -17.71 18.71
C ASP A 79 3.81 -18.41 17.65
N ASP A 80 2.50 -18.22 17.66
CA ASP A 80 1.64 -18.68 16.58
C ASP A 80 1.98 -17.98 15.26
N ILE A 81 2.30 -16.67 15.29
CA ILE A 81 2.74 -15.95 14.10
C ILE A 81 4.03 -16.53 13.55
N LYS A 82 5.01 -16.85 14.41
CA LYS A 82 6.24 -17.52 13.99
C LYS A 82 5.95 -18.86 13.30
N ARG A 83 5.07 -19.69 13.90
CA ARG A 83 4.65 -20.98 13.30
C ARG A 83 4.00 -20.79 11.93
N LEU A 84 3.17 -19.75 11.76
CA LEU A 84 2.54 -19.43 10.48
C LEU A 84 3.57 -18.95 9.45
N ILE A 85 4.57 -18.18 9.85
CA ILE A 85 5.68 -17.78 8.96
C ILE A 85 6.41 -19.02 8.46
N TYR A 86 6.76 -19.97 9.34
CA TYR A 86 7.37 -21.24 8.91
C TYR A 86 6.44 -22.05 7.99
N LYS A 87 5.15 -22.11 8.28
CA LYS A 87 4.17 -22.85 7.48
C LYS A 87 4.04 -22.33 6.06
N PHE A 88 4.06 -21.00 5.89
CA PHE A 88 3.89 -20.35 4.59
C PHE A 88 5.20 -19.91 3.96
N ASN A 89 6.32 -20.26 4.57
CA ASN A 89 7.65 -19.99 4.04
C ASN A 89 7.83 -20.62 2.66
N PRO A 90 8.11 -19.82 1.61
CA PRO A 90 8.20 -20.38 0.26
C PRO A 90 9.42 -21.27 0.07
N ASN A 91 10.62 -20.84 0.50
CA ASN A 91 11.87 -21.59 0.29
C ASN A 91 13.08 -21.05 1.08
N TYR A 92 12.85 -20.37 2.20
CA TYR A 92 13.95 -19.84 3.02
C TYR A 92 14.41 -20.82 4.10
N ASP A 93 15.70 -21.13 4.16
CA ASP A 93 16.32 -21.80 5.31
C ASP A 93 16.46 -20.82 6.48
N ILE A 94 15.36 -20.62 7.25
CA ILE A 94 15.28 -19.61 8.30
C ILE A 94 16.20 -19.98 9.46
N ILE A 95 17.12 -19.08 9.78
CA ILE A 95 18.04 -19.19 10.95
C ILE A 95 17.41 -18.49 12.15
N LYS A 96 16.80 -17.30 11.93
CA LYS A 96 16.24 -16.49 13.01
C LYS A 96 15.05 -15.66 12.51
N ILE A 97 14.00 -15.57 13.33
CA ILE A 97 12.93 -14.61 13.17
C ILE A 97 13.18 -13.47 14.15
N GLY A 98 13.23 -12.24 13.66
CA GLY A 98 13.42 -11.04 14.46
C GLY A 98 12.21 -10.70 15.33
N THR A 99 12.24 -9.53 15.97
CA THR A 99 11.10 -9.02 16.74
C THR A 99 9.90 -8.82 15.83
N ILE A 100 8.74 -9.30 16.26
CA ILE A 100 7.49 -9.13 15.53
C ILE A 100 6.79 -7.88 16.03
N SER A 101 6.54 -6.94 15.16
CA SER A 101 5.71 -5.75 15.42
C SER A 101 4.28 -5.99 14.96
N LYS A 102 3.31 -5.40 15.67
CA LYS A 102 1.88 -5.52 15.37
C LYS A 102 1.28 -4.13 15.15
N VAL A 103 0.68 -3.90 13.99
CA VAL A 103 0.09 -2.61 13.60
C VAL A 103 -1.35 -2.82 13.14
N GLY A 104 -2.28 -1.99 13.62
CA GLY A 104 -3.67 -1.99 13.16
C GLY A 104 -3.78 -1.49 11.71
N LEU A 105 -4.60 -2.16 10.89
CA LEU A 105 -4.82 -1.81 9.50
C LEU A 105 -6.11 -1.02 9.32
N ASN A 106 -5.97 0.16 8.76
CA ASN A 106 -7.06 1.01 8.33
C ASN A 106 -6.70 1.69 7.01
N SER A 107 -7.69 2.13 6.25
CA SER A 107 -7.49 3.08 5.17
C SER A 107 -8.11 4.42 5.51
N SER A 108 -7.56 5.46 4.93
CA SER A 108 -8.11 6.80 4.99
C SER A 108 -7.79 7.54 3.70
N ASN A 109 -8.78 8.26 3.19
CA ASN A 109 -8.62 9.19 2.08
C ASN A 109 -9.09 10.56 2.53
N LEU A 110 -8.25 11.57 2.37
CA LEU A 110 -8.60 12.94 2.69
C LEU A 110 -9.59 13.47 1.64
N ARG A 111 -10.60 14.24 2.08
CA ARG A 111 -11.59 14.80 1.16
C ARG A 111 -11.11 16.05 0.44
N ASN A 112 -10.41 16.91 1.17
CA ASN A 112 -9.86 18.16 0.65
C ASN A 112 -8.36 18.15 0.86
N TYR A 113 -7.60 18.32 -0.20
CA TYR A 113 -6.14 18.17 -0.17
C TYR A 113 -5.41 19.43 0.28
N TYR A 114 -6.08 20.58 0.22
CA TYR A 114 -5.46 21.84 0.64
C TYR A 114 -6.42 22.74 1.42
N LYS A 115 -5.85 23.67 2.15
CA LYS A 115 -6.52 24.79 2.79
C LYS A 115 -5.64 26.02 2.67
N ASP A 116 -6.15 27.06 2.00
CA ASP A 116 -5.36 28.25 1.64
C ASP A 116 -4.07 27.84 0.92
N ASN A 117 -2.89 28.23 1.40
CA ASN A 117 -1.60 27.87 0.82
C ASN A 117 -0.94 26.63 1.47
N ILE A 118 -1.71 25.85 2.26
CA ILE A 118 -1.23 24.63 2.93
C ILE A 118 -1.77 23.42 2.19
N LEU A 119 -0.87 22.63 1.62
CA LEU A 119 -1.15 21.35 0.94
C LEU A 119 -0.90 20.18 1.89
N ALA A 120 -1.88 19.30 2.06
CA ALA A 120 -1.67 18.00 2.69
C ALA A 120 -0.94 17.07 1.73
N PHE A 121 -0.05 16.18 2.26
CA PHE A 121 0.75 15.30 1.41
C PHE A 121 1.09 13.97 2.09
N GLY A 122 1.48 12.96 1.28
CA GLY A 122 1.90 11.64 1.76
C GLY A 122 0.78 10.86 2.45
N ASP A 123 1.08 10.18 3.55
CA ASP A 123 0.11 9.37 4.33
C ASP A 123 -1.08 10.18 4.85
N LEU A 124 -0.98 11.50 4.88
CA LEU A 124 -2.09 12.39 5.24
C LEU A 124 -3.15 12.42 4.14
N LEU A 125 -2.75 12.37 2.86
CA LEU A 125 -3.68 12.34 1.73
C LEU A 125 -4.43 11.01 1.67
N HIS A 126 -3.68 9.91 1.67
CA HIS A 126 -4.23 8.58 1.50
C HIS A 126 -3.38 7.54 2.23
N LYS A 127 -4.06 6.70 2.97
CA LYS A 127 -3.51 5.50 3.60
C LYS A 127 -4.30 4.31 3.10
N VAL A 128 -3.63 3.33 2.52
CA VAL A 128 -4.27 2.15 1.92
C VAL A 128 -3.84 0.88 2.62
N HIS A 129 -4.55 -0.22 2.36
CA HIS A 129 -4.12 -1.54 2.82
C HIS A 129 -2.72 -1.87 2.27
N PRO A 130 -1.78 -2.42 3.07
CA PRO A 130 -0.42 -2.72 2.63
C PRO A 130 -0.36 -3.91 1.66
N LEU A 131 -1.34 -4.02 0.77
CA LEU A 131 -1.38 -5.00 -0.30
C LEU A 131 -0.35 -4.61 -1.35
N ALA A 132 0.66 -5.45 -1.55
CA ALA A 132 1.73 -5.25 -2.52
C ALA A 132 2.48 -3.90 -2.43
N GLY A 133 2.50 -3.25 -1.25
CA GLY A 133 3.26 -2.00 -1.03
C GLY A 133 2.76 -0.78 -1.79
N GLN A 134 1.53 -0.76 -2.28
CA GLN A 134 1.01 0.27 -3.19
C GLN A 134 0.90 1.67 -2.59
N GLY A 135 0.86 1.82 -1.26
CA GLY A 135 0.81 3.14 -0.60
C GLY A 135 2.00 4.03 -0.98
N PHE A 136 3.20 3.45 -0.98
CA PHE A 136 4.41 4.17 -1.39
C PHE A 136 4.38 4.60 -2.87
N ASN A 137 3.91 3.71 -3.75
CA ASN A 137 3.77 4.02 -5.18
C ASN A 137 2.77 5.16 -5.43
N MET A 138 1.68 5.23 -4.64
CA MET A 138 0.76 6.37 -4.70
C MET A 138 1.47 7.68 -4.35
N SER A 139 2.24 7.69 -3.27
CA SER A 139 3.01 8.89 -2.87
C SER A 139 4.05 9.30 -3.91
N LEU A 140 4.70 8.35 -4.60
CA LEU A 140 5.62 8.68 -5.70
C LEU A 140 4.91 9.34 -6.89
N ARG A 141 3.69 8.91 -7.21
CA ARG A 141 2.87 9.55 -8.25
C ARG A 141 2.44 10.96 -7.84
N ASP A 142 2.07 11.14 -6.58
CA ASP A 142 1.74 12.46 -6.04
C ASP A 142 2.95 13.40 -6.14
N ILE A 143 4.15 12.92 -5.78
CA ILE A 143 5.41 13.70 -5.92
C ILE A 143 5.62 14.10 -7.37
N SER A 144 5.50 13.16 -8.31
CA SER A 144 5.69 13.44 -9.73
C SER A 144 4.72 14.50 -10.26
N CYS A 145 3.43 14.41 -9.87
CA CYS A 145 2.43 15.40 -10.24
C CYS A 145 2.74 16.77 -9.63
N LEU A 146 3.05 16.83 -8.35
CA LEU A 146 3.35 18.07 -7.65
C LEU A 146 4.61 18.73 -8.20
N SER A 147 5.68 17.96 -8.44
CA SER A 147 6.92 18.49 -9.05
C SER A 147 6.64 19.13 -10.40
N LYS A 148 5.88 18.44 -11.27
CA LYS A 148 5.50 18.98 -12.57
C LYS A 148 4.77 20.33 -12.46
N LEU A 149 3.80 20.44 -11.56
CA LEU A 149 3.04 21.68 -11.35
C LEU A 149 3.91 22.82 -10.80
N ILE A 150 4.91 22.49 -9.98
CA ILE A 150 5.90 23.46 -9.47
C ILE A 150 6.81 23.90 -10.60
N ASP A 151 7.37 22.97 -11.37
CA ASP A 151 8.28 23.28 -12.48
C ASP A 151 7.59 24.16 -13.52
N GLU A 152 6.35 23.86 -13.91
CA GLU A 152 5.55 24.67 -14.83
C GLU A 152 5.38 26.12 -14.34
N LYS A 153 5.21 26.34 -13.05
CA LYS A 153 5.13 27.69 -12.46
C LYS A 153 6.48 28.41 -12.49
N LEU A 154 7.54 27.71 -12.11
CA LEU A 154 8.89 28.28 -12.07
C LEU A 154 9.39 28.65 -13.47
N ASP A 155 9.14 27.82 -14.47
CA ASP A 155 9.50 28.07 -15.87
C ASP A 155 8.83 29.32 -16.43
N LEU A 156 7.64 29.64 -15.94
CA LEU A 156 6.90 30.85 -16.29
C LEU A 156 7.26 32.07 -15.42
N GLY A 157 8.16 31.92 -14.44
CA GLY A 157 8.53 32.97 -13.49
C GLY A 157 7.38 33.37 -12.55
N LEU A 158 6.42 32.46 -12.28
CA LEU A 158 5.26 32.71 -11.45
C LEU A 158 5.48 32.25 -10.01
N ASP A 159 4.79 32.90 -9.08
CA ASP A 159 4.85 32.53 -7.67
C ASP A 159 4.24 31.15 -7.37
N LEU A 160 4.81 30.46 -6.38
CA LEU A 160 4.26 29.21 -5.85
C LEU A 160 3.09 29.50 -4.90
N ASP A 161 1.94 29.72 -5.47
CA ASP A 161 0.71 30.14 -4.79
C ASP A 161 -0.31 29.00 -4.61
N THR A 162 -1.52 29.33 -4.18
CA THR A 162 -2.64 28.41 -3.94
C THR A 162 -3.09 27.67 -5.20
N THR A 163 -2.81 28.20 -6.39
CA THR A 163 -3.25 27.57 -7.66
C THR A 163 -2.58 26.21 -7.86
N ILE A 164 -1.34 26.03 -7.39
CA ILE A 164 -0.66 24.73 -7.40
C ILE A 164 -1.43 23.73 -6.56
N CYS A 165 -1.86 24.13 -5.35
CA CYS A 165 -2.61 23.25 -4.45
C CYS A 165 -3.95 22.85 -5.08
N HIS A 166 -4.65 23.79 -5.70
CA HIS A 166 -5.90 23.56 -6.40
C HIS A 166 -5.73 22.59 -7.58
N ASN A 167 -4.75 22.82 -8.43
CA ASN A 167 -4.48 21.98 -9.59
C ASN A 167 -4.06 20.58 -9.18
N PHE A 168 -3.23 20.45 -8.13
CA PHE A 168 -2.85 19.15 -7.57
C PHE A 168 -4.07 18.39 -7.04
N GLU A 169 -4.94 19.02 -6.26
CA GLU A 169 -6.18 18.38 -5.79
C GLU A 169 -7.04 17.92 -6.96
N LYS A 170 -7.25 18.78 -7.95
CA LYS A 170 -8.06 18.50 -9.15
C LYS A 170 -7.52 17.29 -9.92
N GLU A 171 -6.19 17.18 -10.07
CA GLU A 171 -5.58 16.07 -10.78
C GLU A 171 -5.55 14.76 -10.00
N MET A 172 -5.26 14.82 -8.71
CA MET A 172 -4.89 13.62 -7.95
C MET A 172 -6.01 13.07 -7.07
N ARG A 173 -6.96 13.88 -6.62
CA ARG A 173 -7.99 13.43 -5.68
C ARG A 173 -8.79 12.24 -6.19
N ASP A 174 -9.34 12.35 -7.37
CA ASP A 174 -10.20 11.30 -7.93
C ASP A 174 -9.38 10.08 -8.36
N LYS A 175 -8.18 10.28 -8.92
CA LYS A 175 -7.23 9.19 -9.23
C LYS A 175 -6.86 8.40 -7.98
N ASN A 176 -6.52 9.08 -6.89
CA ASN A 176 -6.15 8.45 -5.62
C ASN A 176 -7.34 7.72 -4.98
N LEU A 177 -8.54 8.29 -5.04
CA LEU A 177 -9.75 7.64 -4.53
C LEU A 177 -10.09 6.36 -5.29
N ILE A 178 -10.06 6.41 -6.62
CA ILE A 178 -10.33 5.23 -7.47
C ILE A 178 -9.27 4.15 -7.22
N PHE A 179 -8.00 4.53 -7.16
CA PHE A 179 -6.92 3.58 -6.94
C PHE A 179 -6.99 2.92 -5.56
N SER A 180 -7.22 3.71 -4.50
CA SER A 180 -7.37 3.18 -3.14
C SER A 180 -8.59 2.27 -3.02
N THR A 181 -9.70 2.62 -3.69
CA THR A 181 -10.89 1.77 -3.76
C THR A 181 -10.61 0.47 -4.49
N GLY A 182 -9.83 0.50 -5.58
CA GLY A 182 -9.40 -0.69 -6.31
C GLY A 182 -8.59 -1.66 -5.45
N ILE A 183 -7.64 -1.15 -4.65
CA ILE A 183 -6.88 -1.95 -3.67
C ILE A 183 -7.83 -2.61 -2.67
N ASP A 184 -8.81 -1.86 -2.17
CA ASP A 184 -9.82 -2.37 -1.25
C ASP A 184 -10.65 -3.50 -1.84
N TRP A 185 -11.04 -3.38 -3.10
CA TRP A 185 -11.78 -4.41 -3.82
C TRP A 185 -10.97 -5.68 -3.97
N ILE A 186 -9.69 -5.58 -4.39
CA ILE A 186 -8.78 -6.72 -4.49
C ILE A 186 -8.68 -7.44 -3.14
N TYR A 187 -8.46 -6.69 -2.05
CA TYR A 187 -8.41 -7.28 -0.71
C TYR A 187 -9.70 -8.02 -0.35
N GLN A 188 -10.87 -7.44 -0.65
CA GLN A 188 -12.15 -8.07 -0.36
C GLN A 188 -12.41 -9.32 -1.19
N PHE A 189 -12.05 -9.30 -2.49
CA PHE A 189 -12.20 -10.47 -3.36
C PHE A 189 -11.43 -11.68 -2.83
N PHE A 190 -10.15 -11.51 -2.52
CA PHE A 190 -9.36 -12.60 -1.95
C PHE A 190 -9.88 -13.06 -0.57
N TYR A 191 -10.42 -12.14 0.20
CA TYR A 191 -11.04 -12.50 1.47
C TYR A 191 -12.31 -13.36 1.29
N PHE A 192 -13.17 -13.02 0.34
CA PHE A 192 -14.38 -13.77 0.02
C PHE A 192 -14.03 -15.17 -0.46
N GLU A 193 -13.08 -15.30 -1.36
CA GLU A 193 -12.60 -16.58 -1.87
C GLU A 193 -12.09 -17.49 -0.76
N GLY A 194 -11.25 -16.97 0.13
CA GLY A 194 -10.76 -17.71 1.29
C GLY A 194 -11.85 -18.16 2.25
N LYS A 195 -13.03 -17.51 2.26
CA LYS A 195 -14.18 -17.87 3.09
C LYS A 195 -15.05 -18.97 2.47
N THR A 196 -15.20 -18.94 1.15
CA THR A 196 -16.12 -19.86 0.42
C THR A 196 -15.46 -21.16 -0.01
N ASN A 197 -14.14 -21.33 0.20
CA ASN A 197 -13.34 -22.43 -0.35
C ASN A 197 -13.47 -22.59 -1.88
N ASN A 198 -13.90 -21.57 -2.58
CA ASN A 198 -14.17 -21.59 -4.01
C ASN A 198 -13.03 -20.89 -4.74
N GLU A 199 -12.20 -21.66 -5.44
CA GLU A 199 -11.01 -21.15 -6.14
C GLU A 199 -11.33 -20.46 -7.48
N ILE A 200 -12.59 -20.06 -7.70
CA ILE A 200 -13.03 -19.47 -8.97
C ILE A 200 -12.25 -18.20 -9.29
N ILE A 201 -12.05 -17.33 -8.31
CA ILE A 201 -11.36 -16.04 -8.49
C ILE A 201 -9.86 -16.26 -8.71
N SER A 202 -9.22 -17.11 -7.90
CA SER A 202 -7.80 -17.47 -8.10
C SER A 202 -7.55 -18.13 -9.43
N LYS A 203 -8.46 -19.00 -9.89
CA LYS A 203 -8.37 -19.61 -11.23
C LYS A 203 -8.55 -18.58 -12.34
N SER A 204 -9.52 -17.67 -12.19
CA SER A 204 -9.76 -16.60 -13.17
C SER A 204 -8.55 -15.64 -13.24
N LEU A 205 -7.99 -15.24 -12.10
CA LEU A 205 -6.80 -14.38 -12.04
C LEU A 205 -5.55 -15.10 -12.59
N ASN A 206 -5.43 -16.42 -12.37
CA ASN A 206 -4.33 -17.21 -12.94
C ASN A 206 -4.43 -17.28 -14.47
N ILE A 207 -5.64 -17.41 -15.01
CA ILE A 207 -5.90 -17.38 -16.46
C ILE A 207 -5.60 -15.98 -17.02
N LEU A 208 -6.08 -14.91 -16.35
CA LEU A 208 -5.82 -13.53 -16.73
C LEU A 208 -4.33 -13.17 -16.61
N GLY A 209 -3.64 -13.63 -15.57
CA GLY A 209 -2.21 -13.40 -15.34
C GLY A 209 -1.30 -14.12 -16.35
N LYS A 210 -1.77 -15.20 -16.99
CA LYS A 210 -1.06 -15.86 -18.10
C LYS A 210 -1.22 -15.12 -19.44
N ASN A 211 -2.23 -14.27 -19.56
CA ASN A 211 -2.44 -13.47 -20.75
C ASN A 211 -1.52 -12.24 -20.73
N LYS A 212 -0.60 -12.14 -21.70
CA LYS A 212 0.39 -11.06 -21.79
C LYS A 212 -0.25 -9.66 -21.81
N PHE A 213 -1.42 -9.51 -22.42
CA PHE A 213 -2.15 -8.24 -22.51
C PHE A 213 -2.64 -7.79 -21.11
N PHE A 214 -3.34 -8.67 -20.39
CA PHE A 214 -3.81 -8.34 -19.02
C PHE A 214 -2.65 -8.13 -18.05
N ASN A 215 -1.59 -8.92 -18.15
CA ASN A 215 -0.41 -8.77 -17.31
C ASN A 215 0.29 -7.41 -17.57
N SER A 216 0.39 -6.99 -18.84
CA SER A 216 0.90 -5.67 -19.21
C SER A 216 -0.01 -4.53 -18.68
N LEU A 217 -1.32 -4.70 -18.78
CA LEU A 217 -2.31 -3.74 -18.26
C LEU A 217 -2.20 -3.61 -16.74
N PHE A 218 -2.14 -4.73 -16.00
CA PHE A 218 -1.97 -4.72 -14.55
C PHE A 218 -0.64 -4.10 -14.11
N LYS A 219 0.46 -4.37 -14.85
CA LYS A 219 1.75 -3.71 -14.60
C LYS A 219 1.66 -2.21 -14.82
N LYS A 220 1.14 -1.76 -15.95
CA LYS A 220 0.92 -0.33 -16.21
C LYS A 220 0.06 0.33 -15.13
N PHE A 221 -0.99 -0.35 -14.69
CA PHE A 221 -1.86 0.14 -13.63
C PHE A 221 -1.13 0.24 -12.28
N ALA A 222 -0.28 -0.72 -11.96
CA ALA A 222 0.54 -0.70 -10.74
C ALA A 222 1.63 0.38 -10.78
N ASP A 223 2.25 0.59 -11.95
CA ASP A 223 3.36 1.52 -12.13
C ASP A 223 2.86 2.96 -12.34
N ASN A 224 1.90 3.16 -13.23
CA ASN A 224 1.46 4.50 -13.67
C ASN A 224 0.12 4.95 -13.08
N GLY A 225 -0.61 4.07 -12.38
CA GLY A 225 -1.97 4.34 -11.93
C GLY A 225 -2.96 4.44 -13.10
N LEU A 226 -3.99 5.26 -12.92
CA LEU A 226 -5.00 5.56 -13.95
C LEU A 226 -4.55 6.72 -14.87
N SER A 227 -3.36 6.68 -15.42
CA SER A 227 -3.05 7.54 -16.56
C SER A 227 -3.61 6.87 -17.82
N LEU A 228 -4.78 7.30 -18.23
CA LEU A 228 -5.29 7.13 -19.58
C LEU A 228 -4.56 8.05 -20.52
#